data_a5bcf81ff49575c6e5b6609e23da367c
#
_entry.id   a5bcf81ff49575c6e5b6609e23da367c
#
_cell.length_a   1.000
_cell.length_b   1.000
_cell.length_c   1.000
_cell.angle_alpha   90.00
_cell.angle_beta   90.00
_cell.angle_gamma   90.00
#
_symmetry.space_group_name_H-M   'P 1'
#
loop_
_entity.id
_entity.type
_entity.pdbx_description
1 polymer ?
#
loop_
_entity_poly.entity_id
_entity_poly.type
_entity_poly.pdbx_seq_one_letter_code
_entity_poly.pdbx_strand_id
1 'polypeptide(L)'
;NSGHAVYYHNGTANRKNKVIAVNAGHGTSGGASVKTYCHPDKTAKVTSGTTSAGATKAVAVSGGMTFADGTAESTVTLRMAQIFRNKLLAAGYDVLMIRDGSDVQLDNNTADCHIALHWDSTKKDKGAFYMSVPNNAAYRAMEPVKSHWESHNKLGGALVSGLKQNGVKIFSSGSMEMDLTQTSYSTVPSIDIELGDGKSAHDDATLGRLADGLVVGVNSYFGQ
;
A
#
# COMPACT_ATOMS: atom_id res chain seq x y z
N ASN A 1 -16.41 -12.13 2.17
CA ASN A 1 -15.38 -11.86 3.15
C ASN A 1 -14.13 -12.69 2.83
N SER A 2 -13.11 -12.11 2.23
CA SER A 2 -11.84 -12.78 1.90
C SER A 2 -10.95 -13.04 3.12
N GLY A 3 -11.35 -12.67 4.17
CA GLY A 3 -11.24 -12.59 5.57
C GLY A 3 -10.07 -13.09 6.35
N HIS A 4 -9.02 -13.66 5.82
CA HIS A 4 -7.94 -14.16 6.68
C HIS A 4 -6.58 -13.61 6.23
N ALA A 5 -5.91 -12.87 7.13
CA ALA A 5 -4.49 -12.65 7.02
C ALA A 5 -3.75 -13.98 7.22
N VAL A 6 -2.73 -14.22 6.39
CA VAL A 6 -1.90 -15.43 6.48
C VAL A 6 -0.48 -15.02 6.85
N TYR A 7 -0.01 -15.54 7.98
CA TYR A 7 1.34 -15.26 8.45
C TYR A 7 2.33 -16.31 7.91
N TYR A 8 3.38 -15.83 7.27
CA TYR A 8 4.49 -16.64 6.75
C TYR A 8 5.72 -16.38 7.60
N HIS A 9 6.05 -17.33 8.44
CA HIS A 9 7.26 -17.29 9.27
C HIS A 9 8.50 -17.65 8.45
N ASN A 10 9.55 -16.85 8.58
CA ASN A 10 10.84 -17.14 7.98
C ASN A 10 11.70 -17.97 8.93
N GLY A 11 11.85 -19.26 8.64
CA GLY A 11 12.65 -20.18 9.45
C GLY A 11 14.14 -20.25 9.06
N THR A 12 14.66 -19.36 8.24
CA THR A 12 16.05 -19.39 7.77
C THR A 12 17.02 -18.77 8.79
N ALA A 13 18.30 -19.13 8.71
CA ALA A 13 19.36 -18.54 9.53
C ALA A 13 19.54 -17.02 9.30
N ASN A 14 19.09 -16.52 8.15
CA ASN A 14 19.18 -15.09 7.77
C ASN A 14 17.94 -14.29 8.18
N ARG A 15 17.10 -14.82 9.06
CA ARG A 15 15.87 -14.15 9.50
C ARG A 15 16.19 -12.80 10.16
N LYS A 16 15.53 -11.75 9.67
CA LYS A 16 15.73 -10.34 10.11
C LYS A 16 14.86 -9.94 11.30
N ASN A 17 13.97 -10.83 11.77
CA ASN A 17 13.02 -10.54 12.87
C ASN A 17 12.17 -9.28 12.61
N LYS A 18 11.76 -9.09 11.37
CA LYS A 18 10.84 -8.02 10.94
C LYS A 18 9.68 -8.64 10.18
N VAL A 19 8.48 -8.17 10.47
CA VAL A 19 7.23 -8.60 9.82
C VAL A 19 6.77 -7.51 8.87
N ILE A 20 6.59 -7.86 7.60
CA ILE A 20 6.06 -6.97 6.56
C ILE A 20 4.63 -7.38 6.27
N ALA A 21 3.67 -6.52 6.57
CA ALA A 21 2.30 -6.73 6.11
C ALA A 21 2.19 -6.32 4.63
N VAL A 22 1.84 -7.27 3.79
CA VAL A 22 1.64 -7.08 2.35
C VAL A 22 0.15 -7.17 2.05
N ASN A 23 -0.40 -6.08 1.55
CA ASN A 23 -1.82 -5.94 1.26
C ASN A 23 -2.04 -5.89 -0.25
N ALA A 24 -2.68 -6.93 -0.79
CA ALA A 24 -3.12 -6.95 -2.18
C ALA A 24 -4.37 -6.06 -2.30
N GLY A 25 -4.25 -4.91 -2.91
CA GLY A 25 -5.35 -3.95 -3.05
C GLY A 25 -6.59 -4.54 -3.71
N HIS A 26 -7.75 -4.10 -3.27
CA HIS A 26 -9.08 -4.51 -3.76
C HIS A 26 -9.41 -6.01 -3.54
N GLY A 27 -10.45 -6.51 -4.21
CA GLY A 27 -10.81 -7.93 -4.24
C GLY A 27 -11.58 -8.45 -3.03
N THR A 28 -11.99 -7.59 -2.10
CA THR A 28 -12.85 -7.97 -0.98
C THR A 28 -14.32 -7.98 -1.39
N SER A 29 -14.95 -9.15 -1.31
CA SER A 29 -16.37 -9.29 -1.62
C SER A 29 -17.23 -8.47 -0.68
N GLY A 30 -18.15 -7.67 -1.25
CA GLY A 30 -19.07 -6.81 -0.51
C GLY A 30 -18.44 -5.51 0.03
N GLY A 31 -17.15 -5.31 -0.13
CA GLY A 31 -16.46 -4.10 0.36
C GLY A 31 -17.02 -2.79 -0.17
N ALA A 32 -17.44 -2.78 -1.44
CA ALA A 32 -18.06 -1.62 -2.07
C ALA A 32 -19.44 -1.23 -1.49
N SER A 33 -20.10 -2.13 -0.80
CA SER A 33 -21.40 -1.89 -0.15
C SER A 33 -21.28 -1.36 1.28
N VAL A 34 -20.08 -1.38 1.86
CA VAL A 34 -19.81 -0.93 3.22
C VAL A 34 -19.15 0.44 3.20
N LYS A 35 -19.56 1.34 4.08
CA LYS A 35 -18.91 2.64 4.28
C LYS A 35 -18.31 2.72 5.68
N THR A 36 -17.10 3.26 5.76
CA THR A 36 -16.38 3.55 7.01
C THR A 36 -16.14 5.04 7.13
N TYR A 37 -15.88 5.53 8.35
CA TYR A 37 -15.41 6.91 8.52
C TYR A 37 -14.02 7.05 7.88
N CYS A 38 -13.79 8.18 7.20
CA CYS A 38 -12.50 8.48 6.58
C CYS A 38 -11.40 8.65 7.64
N HIS A 39 -11.76 9.25 8.77
CA HIS A 39 -10.86 9.57 9.89
C HIS A 39 -11.39 9.01 11.21
N PRO A 40 -10.52 8.63 12.16
CA PRO A 40 -10.92 8.10 13.47
C PRO A 40 -11.77 9.07 14.28
N ASP A 41 -11.48 10.36 14.21
CA ASP A 41 -12.22 11.44 14.89
C ASP A 41 -13.48 11.89 14.13
N LYS A 42 -13.81 11.21 13.02
CA LYS A 42 -14.96 11.47 12.13
C LYS A 42 -14.93 12.83 11.43
N THR A 43 -13.80 13.52 11.41
CA THR A 43 -13.61 14.72 10.59
C THR A 43 -13.66 14.37 9.08
N ALA A 44 -13.85 15.40 8.28
CA ALA A 44 -14.00 15.23 6.84
C ALA A 44 -12.64 15.06 6.16
N LYS A 45 -12.65 14.29 5.07
CA LYS A 45 -11.53 14.09 4.16
C LYS A 45 -10.98 15.43 3.64
N VAL A 46 -9.67 15.61 3.65
CA VAL A 46 -9.01 16.87 3.26
C VAL A 46 -8.53 16.86 1.81
N THR A 47 -8.41 15.69 1.18
CA THR A 47 -8.05 15.55 -0.24
C THR A 47 -9.14 14.83 -1.03
N SER A 48 -9.14 15.00 -2.35
CA SER A 48 -10.03 14.27 -3.26
C SER A 48 -9.30 13.09 -3.92
N GLY A 49 -9.99 11.97 -4.04
CA GLY A 49 -9.60 10.77 -4.77
C GLY A 49 -10.88 10.07 -5.23
N THR A 50 -10.99 8.75 -5.08
CA THR A 50 -12.25 8.01 -5.28
C THR A 50 -13.38 8.58 -4.42
N THR A 51 -13.06 9.03 -3.21
CA THR A 51 -13.97 9.81 -2.35
C THR A 51 -13.55 11.26 -2.36
N SER A 52 -14.50 12.19 -2.52
CA SER A 52 -14.23 13.62 -2.57
C SER A 52 -13.82 14.19 -1.21
N ALA A 53 -13.01 15.26 -1.24
CA ALA A 53 -12.77 16.09 -0.07
C ALA A 53 -14.12 16.59 0.51
N GLY A 54 -14.19 16.75 1.83
CA GLY A 54 -15.41 17.12 2.55
C GLY A 54 -16.28 15.91 2.95
N ALA A 55 -16.05 14.73 2.43
CA ALA A 55 -16.78 13.53 2.82
C ALA A 55 -16.28 13.00 4.19
N THR A 56 -17.17 12.62 5.07
CA THR A 56 -16.85 12.01 6.37
C THR A 56 -16.78 10.49 6.30
N LYS A 57 -17.37 9.88 5.25
CA LYS A 57 -17.37 8.42 5.04
C LYS A 57 -16.94 8.09 3.61
N ALA A 58 -16.18 7.03 3.47
CA ALA A 58 -15.77 6.44 2.21
C ALA A 58 -16.25 4.99 2.11
N VAL A 59 -16.24 4.44 0.90
CA VAL A 59 -16.38 3.00 0.66
C VAL A 59 -15.23 2.29 1.35
N ALA A 60 -15.54 1.22 2.09
CA ALA A 60 -14.54 0.48 2.86
C ALA A 60 -13.46 -0.14 1.96
N VAL A 61 -13.89 -0.80 0.87
CA VAL A 61 -13.01 -1.35 -0.15
C VAL A 61 -13.65 -1.10 -1.51
N SER A 62 -12.98 -0.32 -2.37
CA SER A 62 -13.45 -0.09 -3.73
C SER A 62 -13.19 -1.31 -4.63
N GLY A 63 -13.85 -1.35 -5.79
CA GLY A 63 -13.67 -2.44 -6.76
C GLY A 63 -12.32 -2.42 -7.49
N GLY A 64 -11.59 -1.31 -7.40
CA GLY A 64 -10.38 -1.09 -8.17
C GLY A 64 -10.66 -0.68 -9.62
N MET A 65 -9.58 -0.49 -10.39
CA MET A 65 -9.66 -0.17 -11.82
C MET A 65 -9.58 -1.44 -12.68
N THR A 66 -9.76 -1.27 -13.98
CA THR A 66 -9.54 -2.30 -14.99
C THR A 66 -8.43 -1.85 -15.93
N PHE A 67 -7.45 -2.71 -16.15
CA PHE A 67 -6.37 -2.48 -17.11
C PHE A 67 -6.90 -2.36 -18.53
N ALA A 68 -6.07 -1.83 -19.44
CA ALA A 68 -6.44 -1.65 -20.84
C ALA A 68 -6.77 -2.95 -21.58
N ASP A 69 -6.22 -4.07 -21.12
CA ASP A 69 -6.48 -5.42 -21.64
C ASP A 69 -7.71 -6.12 -21.03
N GLY A 70 -8.42 -5.43 -20.12
CA GLY A 70 -9.60 -5.98 -19.44
C GLY A 70 -9.31 -6.70 -18.11
N THR A 71 -8.05 -6.83 -17.70
CA THR A 71 -7.68 -7.47 -16.43
C THR A 71 -8.10 -6.59 -15.25
N ALA A 72 -8.73 -7.18 -14.23
CA ALA A 72 -9.08 -6.47 -13.01
C ALA A 72 -7.84 -6.17 -12.16
N GLU A 73 -7.74 -4.98 -11.58
CA GLU A 73 -6.66 -4.60 -10.68
C GLU A 73 -6.49 -5.59 -9.52
N SER A 74 -7.57 -6.06 -8.92
CA SER A 74 -7.54 -7.02 -7.82
C SER A 74 -6.86 -8.36 -8.17
N THR A 75 -6.86 -8.75 -9.44
CA THR A 75 -6.14 -9.94 -9.92
C THR A 75 -4.63 -9.67 -9.97
N VAL A 76 -4.25 -8.51 -10.47
CA VAL A 76 -2.84 -8.12 -10.59
C VAL A 76 -2.22 -7.85 -9.22
N THR A 77 -2.93 -7.15 -8.33
CA THR A 77 -2.44 -6.87 -6.97
C THR A 77 -2.23 -8.15 -6.16
N LEU A 78 -3.11 -9.15 -6.31
CA LEU A 78 -2.93 -10.44 -5.65
C LEU A 78 -1.68 -11.17 -6.17
N ARG A 79 -1.49 -11.20 -7.50
CA ARG A 79 -0.31 -11.81 -8.12
C ARG A 79 0.97 -11.09 -7.68
N MET A 80 0.96 -9.77 -7.69
CA MET A 80 2.06 -8.94 -7.21
C MET A 80 2.40 -9.21 -5.74
N ALA A 81 1.39 -9.28 -4.87
CA ALA A 81 1.57 -9.56 -3.46
C ALA A 81 2.21 -10.94 -3.21
N GLN A 82 1.82 -11.95 -3.99
CA GLN A 82 2.41 -13.30 -3.90
C GLN A 82 3.88 -13.30 -4.32
N ILE A 83 4.24 -12.60 -5.40
CA ILE A 83 5.62 -12.46 -5.86
C ILE A 83 6.44 -11.69 -4.82
N PHE A 84 5.93 -10.57 -4.34
CA PHE A 84 6.60 -9.74 -3.34
C PHE A 84 6.81 -10.51 -2.01
N ARG A 85 5.79 -11.23 -1.53
CA ARG A 85 5.92 -12.13 -0.37
C ARG A 85 7.10 -13.09 -0.54
N ASN A 86 7.19 -13.78 -1.68
CA ASN A 86 8.25 -14.76 -1.91
C ASN A 86 9.64 -14.11 -1.86
N LYS A 87 9.78 -12.91 -2.44
CA LYS A 87 11.05 -12.16 -2.40
C LYS A 87 11.39 -11.62 -1.01
N LEU A 88 10.41 -11.17 -0.24
CA LEU A 88 10.61 -10.78 1.16
C LEU A 88 11.05 -11.95 2.03
N LEU A 89 10.42 -13.12 1.87
CA LEU A 89 10.85 -14.35 2.56
C LEU A 89 12.29 -14.72 2.19
N ALA A 90 12.65 -14.68 0.89
CA ALA A 90 14.02 -14.92 0.44
C ALA A 90 15.02 -13.91 1.02
N ALA A 91 14.59 -12.66 1.26
CA ALA A 91 15.39 -11.61 1.86
C ALA A 91 15.47 -11.68 3.40
N GLY A 92 14.80 -12.64 4.06
CA GLY A 92 14.87 -12.87 5.50
C GLY A 92 13.74 -12.26 6.33
N TYR A 93 12.73 -11.69 5.71
CA TYR A 93 11.55 -11.12 6.40
C TYR A 93 10.48 -12.17 6.68
N ASP A 94 9.72 -11.98 7.75
CA ASP A 94 8.42 -12.61 7.92
C ASP A 94 7.37 -11.80 7.15
N VAL A 95 6.30 -12.42 6.68
CA VAL A 95 5.28 -11.74 5.88
C VAL A 95 3.88 -12.03 6.42
N LEU A 96 3.10 -10.98 6.61
CA LEU A 96 1.68 -11.03 6.89
C LEU A 96 0.92 -10.64 5.61
N MET A 97 0.31 -11.62 4.93
CA MET A 97 -0.49 -11.37 3.73
C MET A 97 -1.89 -10.90 4.10
N ILE A 98 -2.27 -9.72 3.63
CA ILE A 98 -3.57 -9.09 3.89
C ILE A 98 -4.25 -8.73 2.57
N ARG A 99 -5.58 -8.85 2.54
CA ARG A 99 -6.41 -8.24 1.51
C ARG A 99 -6.85 -6.84 1.94
N ASP A 100 -7.19 -5.99 0.96
CA ASP A 100 -7.59 -4.59 1.13
C ASP A 100 -8.69 -4.39 2.19
N GLY A 101 -9.67 -5.29 2.30
CA GLY A 101 -10.72 -5.21 3.32
C GLY A 101 -10.27 -5.32 4.77
N SER A 102 -9.00 -5.58 5.02
CA SER A 102 -8.43 -5.66 6.36
C SER A 102 -7.71 -4.37 6.80
N ASP A 103 -7.66 -3.36 5.96
CA ASP A 103 -6.87 -2.14 6.18
C ASP A 103 -7.19 -1.44 7.50
N VAL A 104 -8.47 -1.30 7.81
CA VAL A 104 -8.93 -0.62 9.04
C VAL A 104 -8.63 -1.40 10.32
N GLN A 105 -8.13 -2.61 10.23
CA GLN A 105 -7.81 -3.48 11.37
C GLN A 105 -6.31 -3.54 11.66
N LEU A 106 -5.51 -2.74 10.98
CA LEU A 106 -4.05 -2.78 11.09
C LEU A 106 -3.51 -2.17 12.37
N ASP A 107 -4.27 -1.32 13.02
CA ASP A 107 -3.94 -0.73 14.30
C ASP A 107 -3.68 -1.74 15.43
N ASN A 108 -4.18 -2.97 15.29
CA ASN A 108 -3.95 -4.06 16.24
C ASN A 108 -3.00 -5.15 15.70
N ASN A 109 -2.34 -4.95 14.56
CA ASN A 109 -1.44 -5.97 14.02
C ASN A 109 -0.05 -5.90 14.63
N THR A 110 0.72 -6.98 14.44
CA THR A 110 2.08 -7.14 14.92
C THR A 110 3.15 -6.88 13.86
N ALA A 111 2.77 -6.35 12.70
CA ALA A 111 3.70 -6.03 11.62
C ALA A 111 4.57 -4.81 11.97
N ASP A 112 5.79 -4.80 11.48
CA ASP A 112 6.71 -3.67 11.60
C ASP A 112 6.41 -2.58 10.58
N CYS A 113 5.77 -2.92 9.46
CA CYS A 113 5.19 -1.96 8.50
C CYS A 113 4.10 -2.64 7.66
N HIS A 114 3.28 -1.82 6.99
CA HIS A 114 2.23 -2.23 6.07
C HIS A 114 2.40 -1.58 4.71
N ILE A 115 2.31 -2.38 3.65
CA ILE A 115 2.44 -1.94 2.26
C ILE A 115 1.23 -2.43 1.47
N ALA A 116 0.37 -1.51 1.05
CA ALA A 116 -0.74 -1.79 0.15
C ALA A 116 -0.30 -1.56 -1.30
N LEU A 117 -0.57 -2.54 -2.16
CA LEU A 117 -0.15 -2.59 -3.55
C LEU A 117 -1.32 -2.25 -4.46
N HIS A 118 -1.16 -1.23 -5.30
CA HIS A 118 -2.18 -0.70 -6.19
C HIS A 118 -1.64 -0.32 -7.57
N TRP A 119 -2.55 -0.04 -8.49
CA TRP A 119 -2.31 0.60 -9.79
C TRP A 119 -3.30 1.74 -9.99
N ASP A 120 -2.80 2.93 -10.31
CA ASP A 120 -3.62 4.11 -10.51
C ASP A 120 -4.59 3.97 -11.70
N SER A 121 -5.76 4.57 -11.57
CA SER A 121 -6.83 4.48 -12.56
C SER A 121 -6.56 5.20 -13.89
N THR A 122 -5.52 6.02 -13.99
CA THR A 122 -5.14 6.64 -15.26
C THR A 122 -4.66 5.58 -16.26
N LYS A 123 -4.66 5.92 -17.55
CA LYS A 123 -4.24 5.00 -18.62
C LYS A 123 -3.16 5.66 -19.47
N LYS A 124 -2.07 6.08 -18.83
CA LYS A 124 -0.97 6.85 -19.44
C LYS A 124 0.40 6.19 -19.33
N ASP A 125 0.53 5.10 -18.59
CA ASP A 125 1.83 4.50 -18.21
C ASP A 125 2.77 5.55 -17.59
N LYS A 126 2.29 6.25 -16.57
CA LYS A 126 3.01 7.39 -15.97
C LYS A 126 4.14 6.98 -15.02
N GLY A 127 4.12 5.77 -14.48
CA GLY A 127 5.10 5.28 -13.54
C GLY A 127 4.60 5.18 -12.09
N ALA A 128 5.45 4.65 -11.21
CA ALA A 128 5.12 4.37 -9.81
C ALA A 128 5.21 5.62 -8.92
N PHE A 129 4.41 5.67 -7.87
CA PHE A 129 4.42 6.71 -6.83
C PHE A 129 3.68 6.20 -5.59
N TYR A 130 3.87 6.84 -4.45
CA TYR A 130 3.12 6.51 -3.22
C TYR A 130 2.17 7.63 -2.81
N MET A 131 1.12 7.30 -2.07
CA MET A 131 0.21 8.26 -1.45
C MET A 131 0.84 8.79 -0.16
N SER A 132 1.35 10.01 -0.21
CA SER A 132 1.93 10.68 0.96
C SER A 132 0.86 11.29 1.86
N VAL A 133 1.15 11.34 3.15
CA VAL A 133 0.29 12.02 4.11
C VAL A 133 0.23 13.51 3.79
N PRO A 134 -0.97 14.10 3.62
CA PRO A 134 -1.12 15.50 3.22
C PRO A 134 -0.43 16.48 4.16
N ASN A 135 0.11 17.55 3.60
CA ASN A 135 0.62 18.68 4.37
C ASN A 135 -0.53 19.57 4.87
N ASN A 136 -1.38 18.99 5.71
CA ASN A 136 -2.53 19.65 6.32
C ASN A 136 -2.39 19.59 7.85
N ALA A 137 -2.33 20.73 8.50
CA ALA A 137 -2.05 20.84 9.93
C ALA A 137 -3.12 20.14 10.80
N ALA A 138 -4.39 20.29 10.46
CA ALA A 138 -5.49 19.65 11.18
C ALA A 138 -5.45 18.12 11.03
N TYR A 139 -5.23 17.62 9.82
CA TYR A 139 -5.10 16.19 9.56
C TYR A 139 -3.90 15.58 10.29
N ARG A 140 -2.74 16.25 10.26
CA ARG A 140 -1.53 15.78 10.96
C ARG A 140 -1.59 15.93 12.47
N ALA A 141 -2.54 16.70 13.03
CA ALA A 141 -2.77 16.81 14.47
C ALA A 141 -3.63 15.68 15.03
N MET A 142 -4.34 14.94 14.18
CA MET A 142 -5.23 13.84 14.56
C MET A 142 -4.42 12.57 14.86
N GLU A 143 -4.71 11.90 15.98
CA GLU A 143 -4.14 10.56 16.22
C GLU A 143 -4.93 9.48 15.46
N PRO A 144 -4.23 8.43 14.97
CA PRO A 144 -2.80 8.11 15.10
C PRO A 144 -1.89 8.82 14.08
N VAL A 145 -2.43 9.61 13.15
CA VAL A 145 -1.66 10.30 12.10
C VAL A 145 -0.52 11.13 12.70
N LYS A 146 -0.79 11.89 13.75
CA LYS A 146 0.18 12.74 14.44
C LYS A 146 1.46 11.97 14.83
N SER A 147 1.28 10.78 15.37
CA SER A 147 2.40 9.95 15.84
C SER A 147 3.11 9.18 14.73
N HIS A 148 2.52 9.05 13.51
CA HIS A 148 3.01 8.11 12.50
C HIS A 148 3.25 8.71 11.11
N TRP A 149 2.78 9.94 10.81
CA TRP A 149 2.83 10.46 9.45
C TRP A 149 4.24 10.54 8.85
N GLU A 150 5.26 10.86 9.67
CA GLU A 150 6.64 10.90 9.21
C GLU A 150 7.15 9.51 8.83
N SER A 151 6.81 8.49 9.62
CA SER A 151 7.19 7.10 9.33
C SER A 151 6.46 6.54 8.11
N HIS A 152 5.19 6.94 7.89
CA HIS A 152 4.46 6.64 6.67
C HIS A 152 5.19 7.19 5.44
N ASN A 153 5.48 8.48 5.42
CA ASN A 153 6.15 9.14 4.31
C ASN A 153 7.59 8.62 4.10
N LYS A 154 8.32 8.33 5.19
CA LYS A 154 9.66 7.72 5.12
C LYS A 154 9.62 6.35 4.44
N LEU A 155 8.64 5.51 4.80
CA LEU A 155 8.46 4.20 4.17
C LEU A 155 8.19 4.36 2.66
N GLY A 156 7.24 5.22 2.28
CA GLY A 156 6.91 5.48 0.87
C GLY A 156 8.11 5.97 0.07
N GLY A 157 8.86 6.92 0.62
CA GLY A 157 10.08 7.43 0.00
C GLY A 157 11.15 6.35 -0.22
N ALA A 158 11.34 5.47 0.77
CA ALA A 158 12.28 4.35 0.66
C ALA A 158 11.86 3.35 -0.43
N LEU A 159 10.56 3.01 -0.52
CA LEU A 159 10.03 2.10 -1.55
C LEU A 159 10.21 2.68 -2.95
N VAL A 160 9.86 3.96 -3.16
CA VAL A 160 10.03 4.63 -4.46
C VAL A 160 11.51 4.73 -4.84
N SER A 161 12.40 5.00 -3.88
CA SER A 161 13.85 5.00 -4.11
C SER A 161 14.34 3.62 -4.56
N GLY A 162 13.89 2.53 -3.91
CA GLY A 162 14.23 1.17 -4.29
C GLY A 162 13.71 0.80 -5.69
N LEU A 163 12.48 1.18 -6.01
CA LEU A 163 11.91 1.00 -7.36
C LEU A 163 12.75 1.72 -8.42
N LYS A 164 13.12 2.98 -8.17
CA LYS A 164 13.96 3.79 -9.07
C LYS A 164 15.33 3.16 -9.29
N GLN A 165 15.98 2.69 -8.22
CA GLN A 165 17.27 1.99 -8.30
C GLN A 165 17.18 0.72 -9.15
N ASN A 166 16.01 0.08 -9.17
CA ASN A 166 15.75 -1.12 -9.97
C ASN A 166 15.19 -0.83 -11.38
N GLY A 167 15.36 0.41 -11.85
CA GLY A 167 14.99 0.82 -13.21
C GLY A 167 13.49 0.99 -13.45
N VAL A 168 12.69 1.08 -12.40
CA VAL A 168 11.25 1.34 -12.53
C VAL A 168 11.03 2.83 -12.79
N LYS A 169 10.15 3.13 -13.77
CA LYS A 169 9.71 4.49 -14.06
C LYS A 169 8.95 5.08 -12.87
N ILE A 170 9.32 6.27 -12.45
CA ILE A 170 8.68 6.98 -11.35
C ILE A 170 7.88 8.17 -11.87
N PHE A 171 6.66 8.32 -11.37
CA PHE A 171 5.80 9.46 -11.68
C PHE A 171 6.21 10.70 -10.87
N SER A 172 6.46 11.82 -11.56
CA SER A 172 6.76 13.12 -10.93
C SER A 172 7.86 13.01 -9.86
N SER A 173 7.60 13.51 -8.66
CA SER A 173 8.49 13.41 -7.48
C SER A 173 8.46 12.03 -6.78
N GLY A 174 7.60 11.12 -7.23
CA GLY A 174 7.39 9.81 -6.62
C GLY A 174 6.33 9.78 -5.52
N SER A 175 5.64 10.90 -5.28
CA SER A 175 4.55 10.96 -4.30
C SER A 175 3.40 11.85 -4.75
N MET A 176 2.21 11.57 -4.21
CA MET A 176 1.02 12.42 -4.33
C MET A 176 0.31 12.46 -2.97
N GLU A 177 -0.06 13.63 -2.51
CA GLU A 177 -0.75 13.79 -1.22
C GLU A 177 -2.17 13.24 -1.29
N MET A 178 -2.50 12.32 -0.36
CA MET A 178 -3.85 11.82 -0.18
C MET A 178 -4.07 11.31 1.26
N ASP A 179 -5.15 11.77 1.90
CA ASP A 179 -5.60 11.22 3.18
C ASP A 179 -6.42 9.96 2.93
N LEU A 180 -5.77 8.82 3.07
CA LEU A 180 -6.40 7.50 2.98
C LEU A 180 -6.92 7.05 4.34
N THR A 181 -8.03 6.32 4.36
CA THR A 181 -8.53 5.64 5.56
C THR A 181 -7.43 4.76 6.17
N GLN A 182 -6.69 4.04 5.35
CA GLN A 182 -5.57 3.20 5.74
C GLN A 182 -4.54 3.95 6.61
N THR A 183 -3.99 5.06 6.13
CA THR A 183 -3.00 5.84 6.86
C THR A 183 -3.60 6.63 8.01
N SER A 184 -4.90 6.97 7.94
CA SER A 184 -5.61 7.68 9.01
C SER A 184 -5.80 6.84 10.27
N TYR A 185 -5.88 5.50 10.13
CA TYR A 185 -6.12 4.56 11.24
C TYR A 185 -4.89 3.77 11.66
N SER A 186 -3.83 3.72 10.84
CA SER A 186 -2.69 2.84 11.10
C SER A 186 -1.83 3.33 12.27
N THR A 187 -1.50 2.41 13.15
CA THR A 187 -0.56 2.58 14.27
C THR A 187 0.82 1.98 13.98
N VAL A 188 1.05 1.52 12.74
CA VAL A 188 2.35 1.10 12.22
C VAL A 188 2.67 1.89 10.96
N PRO A 189 3.94 2.03 10.54
CA PRO A 189 4.29 2.65 9.27
C PRO A 189 3.50 2.00 8.14
N SER A 190 2.67 2.77 7.44
CA SER A 190 1.74 2.25 6.45
C SER A 190 1.74 3.11 5.19
N ILE A 191 1.75 2.49 4.02
CA ILE A 191 1.74 3.19 2.76
C ILE A 191 0.91 2.46 1.70
N ASP A 192 0.23 3.23 0.88
CA ASP A 192 -0.35 2.82 -0.38
C ASP A 192 0.62 3.21 -1.49
N ILE A 193 0.99 2.25 -2.34
CA ILE A 193 1.90 2.47 -3.45
C ILE A 193 1.26 2.06 -4.78
N GLU A 194 1.20 3.02 -5.70
CA GLU A 194 0.78 2.82 -7.08
C GLU A 194 2.00 2.36 -7.89
N LEU A 195 1.99 1.12 -8.35
CA LEU A 195 3.13 0.51 -9.07
C LEU A 195 3.14 0.82 -10.56
N GLY A 196 2.13 1.52 -11.02
CA GLY A 196 1.92 1.94 -12.39
C GLY A 196 0.49 2.45 -12.57
N ASP A 197 -0.06 2.27 -13.76
CA ASP A 197 -1.45 2.60 -14.06
C ASP A 197 -2.08 1.62 -15.08
N GLY A 198 -3.28 1.92 -15.55
CA GLY A 198 -4.06 1.02 -16.40
C GLY A 198 -3.46 0.68 -17.78
N LYS A 199 -2.32 1.25 -18.18
CA LYS A 199 -1.55 0.86 -19.37
C LYS A 199 -0.19 0.26 -19.04
N SER A 200 0.19 0.20 -17.78
CA SER A 200 1.46 -0.39 -17.39
C SER A 200 1.46 -1.91 -17.63
N ALA A 201 2.61 -2.44 -18.06
CA ALA A 201 2.79 -3.88 -18.15
C ALA A 201 2.69 -4.54 -16.77
N HIS A 202 2.07 -5.72 -16.73
CA HIS A 202 1.85 -6.48 -15.49
C HIS A 202 2.07 -7.98 -15.66
N ASP A 203 2.94 -8.36 -16.61
CA ASP A 203 3.44 -9.73 -16.72
C ASP A 203 4.37 -10.10 -15.54
N ASP A 204 4.61 -11.39 -15.34
CA ASP A 204 5.40 -11.89 -14.21
C ASP A 204 6.83 -11.32 -14.15
N ALA A 205 7.46 -11.05 -15.29
CA ALA A 205 8.79 -10.46 -15.32
C ALA A 205 8.77 -9.00 -14.84
N THR A 206 7.76 -8.24 -15.25
CA THR A 206 7.53 -6.86 -14.78
C THR A 206 7.21 -6.84 -13.30
N LEU A 207 6.27 -7.68 -12.83
CA LEU A 207 5.94 -7.79 -11.41
C LEU A 207 7.15 -8.23 -10.57
N GLY A 208 7.97 -9.14 -11.09
CA GLY A 208 9.23 -9.55 -10.45
C GLY A 208 10.20 -8.40 -10.26
N ARG A 209 10.39 -7.56 -11.27
CA ARG A 209 11.26 -6.36 -11.19
C ARG A 209 10.72 -5.33 -10.21
N LEU A 210 9.40 -5.10 -10.18
CA LEU A 210 8.76 -4.24 -9.19
C LEU A 210 9.00 -4.76 -7.77
N ALA A 211 8.81 -6.06 -7.56
CA ALA A 211 9.03 -6.69 -6.25
C ALA A 211 10.50 -6.60 -5.80
N ASP A 212 11.46 -6.76 -6.70
CA ASP A 212 12.89 -6.56 -6.38
C ASP A 212 13.16 -5.13 -5.90
N GLY A 213 12.60 -4.13 -6.59
CA GLY A 213 12.71 -2.73 -6.19
C GLY A 213 12.06 -2.45 -4.82
N LEU A 214 10.89 -3.04 -4.56
CA LEU A 214 10.24 -2.91 -3.25
C LEU A 214 11.08 -3.55 -2.13
N VAL A 215 11.72 -4.70 -2.36
CA VAL A 215 12.63 -5.32 -1.36
C VAL A 215 13.84 -4.43 -1.08
N VAL A 216 14.43 -3.80 -2.10
CA VAL A 216 15.50 -2.81 -1.91
C VAL A 216 15.01 -1.66 -1.01
N GLY A 217 13.80 -1.15 -1.26
CA GLY A 217 13.19 -0.11 -0.44
C GLY A 217 12.94 -0.54 1.01
N VAL A 218 12.42 -1.75 1.23
CA VAL A 218 12.22 -2.31 2.58
C VAL A 218 13.55 -2.47 3.32
N ASN A 219 14.58 -3.01 2.66
CA ASN A 219 15.92 -3.11 3.23
C ASN A 219 16.44 -1.73 3.66
N SER A 220 16.36 -0.73 2.78
CA SER A 220 16.77 0.64 3.07
C SER A 220 16.00 1.24 4.25
N TYR A 221 14.69 1.03 4.32
CA TYR A 221 13.85 1.54 5.40
C TYR A 221 14.26 1.02 6.77
N PHE A 222 14.59 -0.27 6.88
CA PHE A 222 15.02 -0.91 8.13
C PHE A 222 16.53 -0.87 8.38
N GLY A 223 17.33 -0.30 7.46
CA GLY A 223 18.79 -0.22 7.60
C GLY A 223 19.48 -1.59 7.49
N GLN A 224 18.99 -2.44 6.59
CA GLN A 224 19.45 -3.82 6.39
C GLN A 224 20.33 -3.95 5.14
#